data_36cbe7cbaa1e611fea5f0b75b5d2f996
#
_entry.id   36cbe7cbaa1e611fea5f0b75b5d2f996
#
_cell.length_a   1.000
_cell.length_b   1.000
_cell.length_c   1.000
_cell.angle_alpha   90.00
_cell.angle_beta   90.00
_cell.angle_gamma   90.00
#
_symmetry.space_group_name_H-M   'P 1'
#
loop_
_entity.id
_entity.type
_entity.pdbx_description
1 polymer ?
#
loop_
_entity_poly.entity_id
_entity_poly.type
_entity_poly.pdbx_seq_one_letter_code
_entity_poly.pdbx_strand_id
1 'polypeptide(L)'
;LGDVYKRQLVSGMNGTIRKVSVTGPIGKTVVCEYGVIENTGGKTEEKTAVIEIAKAAGLTLLSEEERNPLYTTTYGVGEVIKDAVRNGCRKFIVGIGGSATNDGGAGMLQALGFGLLKENGEQIPIGARGLEELAEITDDNVIPELAECKFKIACDVTNVLCGETGASAVYGPQKGADEEMTERLDRLLFSYASLVKKKIPKADSMYPGTGAAGGLGFAFLTFMDAQLESGIPVSYTHLRAHE
;
A
#
# COMPACT_ATOMS: atom_id res chain seq x y z
N LEU A 1 8.39 8.78 5.63
CA LEU A 1 8.20 10.08 5.00
C LEU A 1 7.21 10.86 5.87
N GLY A 2 7.54 12.04 6.35
CA GLY A 2 6.60 12.88 7.11
C GLY A 2 5.98 13.95 6.21
N ASP A 3 4.83 14.50 6.60
CA ASP A 3 4.09 15.53 5.85
C ASP A 3 4.98 16.72 5.45
N VAL A 4 5.93 17.07 6.31
CA VAL A 4 6.95 18.10 6.06
C VAL A 4 7.83 17.73 4.86
N TYR A 5 8.25 16.48 4.79
CA TYR A 5 9.14 16.01 3.73
C TYR A 5 8.43 15.93 2.35
N LYS A 6 7.19 15.44 2.32
CA LYS A 6 6.36 15.47 1.10
C LYS A 6 6.23 16.90 0.57
N ARG A 7 5.90 17.87 1.46
CA ARG A 7 5.75 19.29 1.08
C ARG A 7 7.07 19.90 0.60
N GLN A 8 8.18 19.58 1.25
CA GLN A 8 9.51 20.05 0.82
C GLN A 8 9.89 19.50 -0.56
N LEU A 9 9.63 18.22 -0.83
CA LEU A 9 9.87 17.58 -2.10
C LEU A 9 9.04 18.23 -3.23
N VAL A 10 7.74 18.35 -2.98
CA VAL A 10 6.80 18.94 -3.95
C VAL A 10 7.13 20.40 -4.23
N SER A 11 7.41 21.20 -3.17
CA SER A 11 7.77 22.64 -3.34
C SER A 11 9.13 22.82 -4.01
N GLY A 12 10.11 21.99 -3.65
CA GLY A 12 11.47 22.09 -4.22
C GLY A 12 11.56 21.67 -5.70
N MET A 13 10.53 20.97 -6.21
CA MET A 13 10.47 20.47 -7.59
C MET A 13 9.31 21.09 -8.40
N ASN A 14 8.79 22.24 -8.00
CA ASN A 14 7.65 22.91 -8.66
C ASN A 14 6.43 22.00 -8.84
N GLY A 15 6.22 21.09 -7.89
CA GLY A 15 5.07 20.17 -7.90
C GLY A 15 3.81 20.83 -7.33
N THR A 16 2.70 20.11 -7.44
CA THR A 16 1.38 20.50 -6.92
C THR A 16 0.87 19.49 -5.89
N ILE A 17 0.05 19.95 -4.95
CA ILE A 17 -0.67 19.08 -4.03
C ILE A 17 -2.09 18.86 -4.56
N ARG A 18 -2.46 17.61 -4.73
CA ARG A 18 -3.83 17.20 -5.07
C ARG A 18 -4.54 16.65 -3.84
N LYS A 19 -5.85 16.83 -3.83
CA LYS A 19 -6.75 16.29 -2.81
C LYS A 19 -7.75 15.36 -3.47
N VAL A 20 -7.97 14.22 -2.85
CA VAL A 20 -8.96 13.23 -3.30
C VAL A 20 -9.70 12.68 -2.09
N SER A 21 -11.02 12.50 -2.24
CA SER A 21 -11.84 11.81 -1.24
C SER A 21 -11.75 10.31 -1.47
N VAL A 22 -11.35 9.57 -0.44
CA VAL A 22 -11.12 8.13 -0.51
C VAL A 22 -11.71 7.41 0.70
N THR A 23 -11.81 6.12 0.62
CA THR A 23 -12.20 5.25 1.72
C THR A 23 -11.12 5.24 2.80
N GLY A 24 -11.44 5.69 3.99
CA GLY A 24 -10.56 5.65 5.15
C GLY A 24 -10.42 4.23 5.72
N PRO A 25 -9.58 4.05 6.76
CA PRO A 25 -9.23 2.73 7.27
C PRO A 25 -10.42 1.91 7.80
N ILE A 26 -11.50 2.55 8.23
CA ILE A 26 -12.74 1.89 8.70
C ILE A 26 -13.94 2.12 7.78
N GLY A 27 -13.71 2.40 6.51
CA GLY A 27 -14.77 2.60 5.51
C GLY A 27 -15.40 3.99 5.49
N LYS A 28 -15.10 4.87 6.45
CA LYS A 28 -15.53 6.28 6.43
C LYS A 28 -14.71 7.06 5.39
N THR A 29 -15.35 7.98 4.68
CA THR A 29 -14.64 8.84 3.71
C THR A 29 -13.66 9.77 4.41
N VAL A 30 -12.45 9.84 3.88
CA VAL A 30 -11.40 10.78 4.30
C VAL A 30 -10.85 11.55 3.10
N VAL A 31 -10.32 12.75 3.35
CA VAL A 31 -9.63 13.54 2.32
C VAL A 31 -8.14 13.24 2.40
N CYS A 32 -7.60 12.63 1.35
CA CYS A 32 -6.19 12.34 1.22
C CYS A 32 -5.50 13.37 0.32
N GLU A 33 -4.33 13.83 0.74
CA GLU A 33 -3.48 14.73 -0.05
C GLU A 33 -2.26 13.95 -0.57
N TYR A 34 -1.96 14.09 -1.85
CA TYR A 34 -0.73 13.56 -2.44
C TYR A 34 -0.05 14.60 -3.34
N GLY A 35 1.27 14.48 -3.48
CA GLY A 35 2.06 15.37 -4.34
C GLY A 35 2.09 14.87 -5.78
N VAL A 36 2.08 15.81 -6.74
CA VAL A 36 2.35 15.53 -8.16
C VAL A 36 3.52 16.39 -8.61
N ILE A 37 4.55 15.75 -9.12
CA ILE A 37 5.75 16.40 -9.65
C ILE A 37 5.75 16.18 -11.17
N GLU A 38 5.86 17.26 -11.93
CA GLU A 38 6.01 17.21 -13.38
C GLU A 38 7.50 17.29 -13.73
N ASN A 39 8.03 16.22 -14.32
CA ASN A 39 9.42 16.20 -14.75
C ASN A 39 9.55 16.95 -16.09
N THR A 40 9.90 18.23 -16.02
CA THR A 40 10.16 19.09 -17.16
C THR A 40 11.64 18.97 -17.58
N GLY A 41 11.99 18.12 -18.50
CA GLY A 41 13.39 17.96 -18.97
C GLY A 41 13.64 16.70 -19.80
N GLY A 42 12.70 15.75 -19.82
CA GLY A 42 12.77 14.52 -20.60
C GLY A 42 12.00 14.62 -21.93
N LYS A 43 12.22 13.64 -22.81
CA LYS A 43 11.47 13.50 -24.08
C LYS A 43 9.98 13.16 -23.88
N THR A 44 9.55 12.88 -22.65
CA THR A 44 8.16 12.58 -22.26
C THR A 44 7.84 13.35 -20.97
N GLU A 45 6.69 14.02 -20.92
CA GLU A 45 6.14 14.65 -19.72
C GLU A 45 5.67 13.55 -18.74
N GLU A 46 6.60 12.94 -18.02
CA GLU A 46 6.27 11.94 -17.02
C GLU A 46 5.96 12.60 -15.68
N LYS A 47 4.79 12.27 -15.10
CA LYS A 47 4.40 12.74 -13.76
C LYS A 47 4.74 11.72 -12.70
N THR A 48 5.27 12.20 -11.58
CA THR A 48 5.55 11.39 -10.39
C THR A 48 4.57 11.73 -9.29
N ALA A 49 3.88 10.72 -8.75
CA ALA A 49 3.05 10.88 -7.56
C ALA A 49 3.87 10.60 -6.29
N VAL A 50 3.72 11.43 -5.27
CA VAL A 50 4.31 11.25 -3.93
C VAL A 50 3.17 11.03 -2.94
N ILE A 51 3.06 9.80 -2.44
CA ILE A 51 1.93 9.33 -1.63
C ILE A 51 2.44 8.93 -0.24
N GLU A 52 1.71 9.32 0.80
CA GLU A 52 1.85 8.79 2.15
C GLU A 52 0.58 8.01 2.50
N ILE A 53 0.71 6.71 2.68
CA ILE A 53 -0.46 5.84 2.93
C ILE A 53 -1.17 6.21 4.24
N ALA A 54 -0.48 6.78 5.22
CA ALA A 54 -1.07 7.21 6.49
C ALA A 54 -2.18 8.26 6.32
N LYS A 55 -2.24 8.97 5.19
CA LYS A 55 -3.33 9.89 4.88
C LYS A 55 -4.63 9.20 4.44
N ALA A 56 -4.55 7.95 4.00
CA ALA A 56 -5.70 7.15 3.59
C ALA A 56 -5.97 5.96 4.53
N ALA A 57 -4.92 5.39 5.15
CA ALA A 57 -5.00 4.16 5.94
C ALA A 57 -4.17 4.22 7.23
N GLY A 58 -3.97 5.41 7.80
CA GLY A 58 -3.09 5.62 8.95
C GLY A 58 -3.76 5.51 10.31
N LEU A 59 -2.95 5.20 11.34
CA LEU A 59 -3.38 5.15 12.74
C LEU A 59 -3.91 6.50 13.26
N THR A 60 -3.40 7.60 12.74
CA THR A 60 -3.81 8.96 13.14
C THR A 60 -5.22 9.34 12.69
N LEU A 61 -5.84 8.51 11.83
CA LEU A 61 -7.23 8.67 11.39
C LEU A 61 -8.23 7.97 12.32
N LEU A 62 -7.75 7.28 13.35
CA LEU A 62 -8.54 6.45 14.27
C LEU A 62 -8.31 6.87 15.70
N SER A 63 -9.39 6.91 16.48
CA SER A 63 -9.26 6.88 17.96
C SER A 63 -8.75 5.51 18.42
N GLU A 64 -8.33 5.39 19.66
CA GLU A 64 -7.85 4.11 20.19
C GLU A 64 -8.94 3.03 20.16
N GLU A 65 -10.19 3.40 20.44
CA GLU A 65 -11.36 2.51 20.44
C GLU A 65 -11.75 2.04 19.03
N GLU A 66 -11.39 2.80 18.01
CA GLU A 66 -11.66 2.45 16.59
C GLU A 66 -10.59 1.52 15.98
N ARG A 67 -9.47 1.30 16.71
CA ARG A 67 -8.37 0.46 16.21
C ARG A 67 -8.75 -1.02 16.30
N ASN A 68 -8.93 -1.63 15.15
CA ASN A 68 -9.11 -3.07 15.03
C ASN A 68 -8.60 -3.56 13.66
N PRO A 69 -7.41 -4.17 13.62
CA PRO A 69 -6.76 -4.54 12.37
C PRO A 69 -7.45 -5.65 11.57
N LEU A 70 -8.45 -6.34 12.11
CA LEU A 70 -9.32 -7.25 11.34
C LEU A 70 -10.26 -6.49 10.39
N TYR A 71 -10.64 -5.25 10.75
CA TYR A 71 -11.63 -4.47 10.01
C TYR A 71 -11.02 -3.31 9.23
N THR A 72 -9.80 -2.89 9.56
CA THR A 72 -9.15 -1.80 8.85
C THR A 72 -8.66 -2.24 7.46
N THR A 73 -8.73 -1.32 6.49
CA THR A 73 -8.49 -1.62 5.07
C THR A 73 -7.51 -0.64 4.42
N THR A 74 -6.76 -1.13 3.45
CA THR A 74 -5.91 -0.33 2.55
C THR A 74 -6.66 0.14 1.29
N TYR A 75 -7.99 -0.01 1.21
CA TYR A 75 -8.77 0.31 0.01
C TYR A 75 -8.52 1.73 -0.49
N GLY A 76 -8.54 2.71 0.41
CA GLY A 76 -8.26 4.11 0.08
C GLY A 76 -6.86 4.36 -0.50
N VAL A 77 -5.88 3.54 -0.16
CA VAL A 77 -4.54 3.63 -0.77
C VAL A 77 -4.62 3.33 -2.28
N GLY A 78 -5.37 2.29 -2.64
CA GLY A 78 -5.63 1.95 -4.05
C GLY A 78 -6.40 3.04 -4.79
N GLU A 79 -7.37 3.69 -4.12
CA GLU A 79 -8.11 4.82 -4.70
C GLU A 79 -7.20 6.03 -4.97
N VAL A 80 -6.26 6.35 -4.06
CA VAL A 80 -5.26 7.41 -4.29
C VAL A 80 -4.37 7.08 -5.49
N ILE A 81 -3.87 5.85 -5.58
CA ILE A 81 -3.06 5.40 -6.72
C ILE A 81 -3.87 5.52 -8.02
N LYS A 82 -5.11 5.07 -8.01
CA LYS A 82 -6.01 5.14 -9.16
C LYS A 82 -6.28 6.58 -9.62
N ASP A 83 -6.48 7.51 -8.68
CA ASP A 83 -6.62 8.94 -9.00
C ASP A 83 -5.33 9.49 -9.62
N ALA A 84 -4.16 9.18 -9.06
CA ALA A 84 -2.87 9.61 -9.59
C ALA A 84 -2.62 9.07 -11.00
N VAL A 85 -2.92 7.78 -11.26
CA VAL A 85 -2.83 7.17 -12.59
C VAL A 85 -3.72 7.90 -13.60
N ARG A 86 -4.97 8.19 -13.24
CA ARG A 86 -5.92 8.97 -14.07
C ARG A 86 -5.45 10.39 -14.36
N ASN A 87 -4.62 10.96 -13.48
CA ASN A 87 -4.00 12.27 -13.66
C ASN A 87 -2.66 12.20 -14.42
N GLY A 88 -2.33 11.07 -15.02
CA GLY A 88 -1.17 10.87 -15.87
C GLY A 88 0.12 10.50 -15.12
N CYS A 89 0.07 10.23 -13.82
CA CYS A 89 1.24 9.71 -13.11
C CYS A 89 1.55 8.28 -13.52
N ARG A 90 2.84 8.00 -13.73
CA ARG A 90 3.36 6.66 -14.04
C ARG A 90 4.52 6.27 -13.12
N LYS A 91 5.09 7.22 -12.40
CA LYS A 91 6.09 6.99 -11.36
C LYS A 91 5.49 7.31 -10.00
N PHE A 92 5.81 6.49 -9.02
CA PHE A 92 5.25 6.59 -7.67
C PHE A 92 6.36 6.50 -6.63
N ILE A 93 6.34 7.42 -5.68
CA ILE A 93 7.11 7.36 -4.44
C ILE A 93 6.11 7.22 -3.32
N VAL A 94 6.11 6.09 -2.64
CA VAL A 94 5.10 5.75 -1.64
C VAL A 94 5.75 5.52 -0.29
N GLY A 95 5.41 6.35 0.69
CA GLY A 95 5.77 6.13 2.09
C GLY A 95 4.73 5.24 2.76
N ILE A 96 5.16 4.10 3.33
CA ILE A 96 4.27 3.11 3.92
C ILE A 96 4.28 3.07 5.45
N GLY A 97 4.86 4.09 6.10
CA GLY A 97 4.84 4.21 7.56
C GLY A 97 3.49 4.62 8.14
N GLY A 98 3.27 4.34 9.43
CA GLY A 98 2.11 4.81 10.19
C GLY A 98 0.77 4.14 9.85
N SER A 99 0.75 2.97 9.23
CA SER A 99 -0.48 2.24 8.83
C SER A 99 -1.29 1.74 10.04
N ALA A 100 -2.62 1.77 9.90
CA ALA A 100 -3.58 1.16 10.83
C ALA A 100 -4.01 -0.26 10.41
N THR A 101 -3.53 -0.74 9.28
CA THR A 101 -4.06 -1.91 8.56
C THR A 101 -3.18 -3.14 8.68
N ASN A 102 -3.77 -4.32 8.53
CA ASN A 102 -3.08 -5.61 8.50
C ASN A 102 -3.73 -6.57 7.48
N ASP A 103 -4.23 -6.01 6.38
CA ASP A 103 -4.98 -6.71 5.35
C ASP A 103 -4.13 -7.25 4.19
N GLY A 104 -2.79 -7.27 4.35
CA GLY A 104 -1.90 -7.74 3.29
C GLY A 104 -1.93 -6.90 2.01
N GLY A 105 -2.49 -5.69 2.07
CA GLY A 105 -2.73 -4.85 0.89
C GLY A 105 -3.95 -5.26 0.07
N ALA A 106 -4.79 -6.18 0.57
CA ALA A 106 -5.95 -6.69 -0.15
C ALA A 106 -6.91 -5.58 -0.58
N GLY A 107 -7.23 -4.64 0.31
CA GLY A 107 -8.08 -3.50 -0.02
C GLY A 107 -7.52 -2.64 -1.16
N MET A 108 -6.22 -2.35 -1.13
CA MET A 108 -5.54 -1.62 -2.20
C MET A 108 -5.68 -2.34 -3.55
N LEU A 109 -5.46 -3.64 -3.56
CA LEU A 109 -5.59 -4.46 -4.78
C LEU A 109 -7.03 -4.44 -5.31
N GLN A 110 -8.05 -4.58 -4.43
CA GLN A 110 -9.45 -4.50 -4.82
C GLN A 110 -9.78 -3.14 -5.47
N ALA A 111 -9.33 -2.03 -4.89
CA ALA A 111 -9.56 -0.69 -5.45
C ALA A 111 -8.91 -0.49 -6.83
N LEU A 112 -7.80 -1.17 -7.08
CA LEU A 112 -7.08 -1.16 -8.37
C LEU A 112 -7.69 -2.10 -9.41
N GLY A 113 -8.68 -2.93 -9.01
CA GLY A 113 -9.43 -3.80 -9.91
C GLY A 113 -9.03 -5.27 -9.86
N PHE A 114 -8.13 -5.67 -8.96
CA PHE A 114 -7.89 -7.09 -8.72
C PHE A 114 -9.14 -7.76 -8.13
N GLY A 115 -9.47 -8.94 -8.61
CA GLY A 115 -10.46 -9.80 -8.01
C GLY A 115 -9.82 -10.59 -6.85
N LEU A 116 -10.26 -10.33 -5.64
CA LEU A 116 -9.99 -11.17 -4.48
C LEU A 116 -11.31 -11.84 -4.14
N LEU A 117 -11.50 -13.08 -4.63
CA LEU A 117 -12.83 -13.68 -4.76
C LEU A 117 -13.03 -14.79 -3.75
N LYS A 118 -14.27 -14.92 -3.28
CA LYS A 118 -14.79 -16.08 -2.56
C LYS A 118 -15.01 -17.25 -3.53
N GLU A 119 -15.33 -18.44 -3.01
CA GLU A 119 -15.70 -19.60 -3.81
C GLU A 119 -16.90 -19.35 -4.76
N ASN A 120 -17.80 -18.44 -4.38
CA ASN A 120 -18.97 -18.08 -5.19
C ASN A 120 -18.69 -17.00 -6.25
N GLY A 121 -17.45 -16.56 -6.39
CA GLY A 121 -17.03 -15.52 -7.34
C GLY A 121 -17.28 -14.08 -6.91
N GLU A 122 -17.83 -13.83 -5.72
CA GLU A 122 -17.98 -12.49 -5.17
C GLU A 122 -16.67 -11.99 -4.57
N GLN A 123 -16.46 -10.67 -4.57
CA GLN A 123 -15.35 -10.04 -3.86
C GLN A 123 -15.43 -10.34 -2.35
N ILE A 124 -14.28 -10.63 -1.74
CA ILE A 124 -14.20 -10.73 -0.27
C ILE A 124 -14.53 -9.37 0.38
N PRO A 125 -15.02 -9.36 1.63
CA PRO A 125 -15.14 -8.12 2.40
C PRO A 125 -13.79 -7.40 2.55
N ILE A 126 -13.81 -6.09 2.64
CA ILE A 126 -12.62 -5.28 2.95
C ILE A 126 -12.10 -5.55 4.37
N GLY A 127 -10.80 -5.36 4.55
CA GLY A 127 -10.09 -5.62 5.81
C GLY A 127 -9.55 -7.06 5.89
N ALA A 128 -8.67 -7.30 6.87
CA ALA A 128 -8.01 -8.60 7.03
C ALA A 128 -8.97 -9.76 7.20
N ARG A 129 -10.13 -9.55 7.84
CA ARG A 129 -11.17 -10.56 8.00
C ARG A 129 -11.64 -11.15 6.67
N GLY A 130 -11.62 -10.37 5.60
CA GLY A 130 -12.02 -10.85 4.28
C GLY A 130 -11.12 -11.94 3.74
N LEU A 131 -9.87 -12.01 4.18
CA LEU A 131 -8.92 -13.05 3.78
C LEU A 131 -9.33 -14.45 4.21
N GLU A 132 -10.24 -14.59 5.20
CA GLU A 132 -10.80 -15.89 5.59
C GLU A 132 -11.64 -16.55 4.48
N GLU A 133 -12.27 -15.72 3.65
CA GLU A 133 -13.15 -16.18 2.57
C GLU A 133 -12.43 -16.19 1.21
N LEU A 134 -11.14 -15.86 1.17
CA LEU A 134 -10.38 -15.76 -0.07
C LEU A 134 -10.12 -17.12 -0.69
N ALA A 135 -10.68 -17.37 -1.87
CA ALA A 135 -10.54 -18.61 -2.63
C ALA A 135 -9.76 -18.42 -3.94
N GLU A 136 -9.90 -17.26 -4.59
CA GLU A 136 -9.29 -17.00 -5.88
C GLU A 136 -8.80 -15.55 -5.98
N ILE A 137 -7.74 -15.35 -6.77
CA ILE A 137 -7.23 -14.02 -7.12
C ILE A 137 -7.23 -13.89 -8.64
N THR A 138 -7.83 -12.82 -9.17
CA THR A 138 -7.85 -12.52 -10.62
C THR A 138 -7.33 -11.11 -10.90
N ASP A 139 -6.96 -10.85 -12.14
CA ASP A 139 -6.42 -9.58 -12.64
C ASP A 139 -7.17 -9.03 -13.86
N ASP A 140 -8.31 -9.65 -14.21
CA ASP A 140 -9.08 -9.33 -15.41
C ASP A 140 -9.61 -7.89 -15.47
N ASN A 141 -9.85 -7.27 -14.30
CA ASN A 141 -10.42 -5.92 -14.18
C ASN A 141 -9.41 -4.88 -13.66
N VAL A 142 -8.14 -5.23 -13.62
CA VAL A 142 -7.08 -4.29 -13.21
C VAL A 142 -7.01 -3.14 -14.20
N ILE A 143 -6.85 -1.91 -13.70
CA ILE A 143 -6.69 -0.75 -14.58
C ILE A 143 -5.46 -0.95 -15.49
N PRO A 144 -5.61 -0.89 -16.83
CA PRO A 144 -4.55 -1.26 -17.76
C PRO A 144 -3.27 -0.44 -17.59
N GLU A 145 -3.42 0.85 -17.24
CA GLU A 145 -2.32 1.77 -17.06
C GLU A 145 -1.41 1.41 -15.88
N LEU A 146 -1.86 0.54 -14.98
CA LEU A 146 -1.03 0.08 -13.86
C LEU A 146 0.21 -0.67 -14.33
N ALA A 147 0.14 -1.35 -15.48
CA ALA A 147 1.26 -2.05 -16.08
C ALA A 147 2.40 -1.12 -16.54
N GLU A 148 2.10 0.17 -16.75
CA GLU A 148 3.08 1.19 -17.12
C GLU A 148 3.71 1.87 -15.90
N CYS A 149 3.16 1.62 -14.70
CA CYS A 149 3.54 2.31 -13.47
C CYS A 149 4.74 1.65 -12.81
N LYS A 150 5.64 2.49 -12.26
CA LYS A 150 6.79 2.06 -11.45
C LYS A 150 6.69 2.63 -10.05
N PHE A 151 6.95 1.78 -9.06
CA PHE A 151 6.77 2.14 -7.66
C PHE A 151 8.09 2.04 -6.90
N LYS A 152 8.47 3.13 -6.22
CA LYS A 152 9.51 3.16 -5.20
C LYS A 152 8.85 3.29 -3.84
N ILE A 153 9.04 2.29 -3.00
CA ILE A 153 8.39 2.20 -1.70
C ILE A 153 9.41 2.52 -0.62
N ALA A 154 9.19 3.64 0.09
CA ALA A 154 9.99 4.00 1.26
C ALA A 154 9.66 3.08 2.42
N CYS A 155 10.57 2.17 2.74
CA CYS A 155 10.41 1.15 3.77
C CYS A 155 11.69 1.02 4.58
N ASP A 156 11.64 1.42 5.85
CA ASP A 156 12.80 1.36 6.77
C ASP A 156 12.80 0.10 7.65
N VAL A 157 11.83 -0.80 7.44
CA VAL A 157 11.71 -2.04 8.20
C VAL A 157 11.99 -3.26 7.33
N THR A 158 12.56 -4.29 7.94
CA THR A 158 12.94 -5.54 7.26
C THR A 158 12.05 -6.73 7.63
N ASN A 159 10.99 -6.50 8.40
CA ASN A 159 10.07 -7.54 8.84
C ASN A 159 9.47 -8.30 7.65
N VAL A 160 9.45 -9.61 7.79
CA VAL A 160 8.78 -10.51 6.84
C VAL A 160 7.26 -10.47 7.01
N LEU A 161 6.52 -11.10 6.11
CA LEU A 161 5.07 -11.01 6.14
C LEU A 161 4.45 -11.71 7.37
N CYS A 162 4.89 -12.93 7.69
CA CYS A 162 4.32 -13.79 8.72
C CYS A 162 5.37 -14.31 9.69
N GLY A 163 4.91 -14.90 10.82
CA GLY A 163 5.73 -15.53 11.84
C GLY A 163 6.11 -14.56 12.97
N GLU A 164 7.03 -14.99 13.84
CA GLU A 164 7.41 -14.26 15.07
C GLU A 164 7.92 -12.83 14.81
N THR A 165 8.54 -12.58 13.67
CA THR A 165 9.03 -11.27 13.24
C THR A 165 8.15 -10.65 12.13
N GLY A 166 6.97 -11.22 11.92
CA GLY A 166 6.03 -10.84 10.88
C GLY A 166 5.22 -9.57 11.19
N ALA A 167 4.45 -9.17 10.20
CA ALA A 167 3.62 -7.96 10.27
C ALA A 167 2.69 -7.93 11.48
N SER A 168 1.97 -9.03 11.73
CA SER A 168 0.98 -9.14 12.79
C SER A 168 1.64 -9.17 14.17
N ALA A 169 2.68 -9.99 14.35
CA ALA A 169 3.37 -10.15 15.61
C ALA A 169 4.02 -8.84 16.09
N VAL A 170 4.68 -8.12 15.18
CA VAL A 170 5.44 -6.92 15.55
C VAL A 170 4.56 -5.67 15.62
N TYR A 171 3.62 -5.51 14.69
CA TYR A 171 2.85 -4.26 14.55
C TYR A 171 1.37 -4.39 14.91
N GLY A 172 0.85 -5.60 15.13
CA GLY A 172 -0.53 -5.85 15.52
C GLY A 172 -0.94 -5.14 16.81
N PRO A 173 -0.16 -5.25 17.90
CA PRO A 173 -0.51 -4.63 19.19
C PRO A 173 -0.76 -3.12 19.12
N GLN A 174 0.09 -2.36 18.43
CA GLN A 174 -0.12 -0.91 18.28
C GLN A 174 -1.36 -0.55 17.45
N LYS A 175 -1.87 -1.51 16.65
CA LYS A 175 -3.07 -1.38 15.82
C LYS A 175 -4.33 -1.86 16.54
N GLY A 176 -4.22 -2.28 17.82
CA GLY A 176 -5.32 -2.72 18.64
C GLY A 176 -5.53 -4.25 18.66
N ALA A 177 -4.58 -5.05 18.17
CA ALA A 177 -4.66 -6.49 18.27
C ALA A 177 -4.20 -6.98 19.66
N ASP A 178 -4.99 -7.84 20.29
CA ASP A 178 -4.56 -8.70 21.37
C ASP A 178 -3.81 -9.95 20.83
N GLU A 179 -3.41 -10.83 21.72
CA GLU A 179 -2.63 -12.02 21.36
C GLU A 179 -3.40 -12.96 20.42
N GLU A 180 -4.68 -13.25 20.74
CA GLU A 180 -5.54 -14.12 19.92
C GLU A 180 -5.77 -13.54 18.51
N MET A 181 -6.03 -12.25 18.44
CA MET A 181 -6.19 -11.53 17.17
C MET A 181 -4.88 -11.49 16.38
N THR A 182 -3.75 -11.31 17.03
CA THR A 182 -2.42 -11.31 16.39
C THR A 182 -2.13 -12.65 15.72
N GLU A 183 -2.38 -13.76 16.43
CA GLU A 183 -2.24 -15.10 15.85
C GLU A 183 -3.21 -15.33 14.67
N ARG A 184 -4.46 -14.88 14.81
CA ARG A 184 -5.45 -14.99 13.74
C ARG A 184 -5.02 -14.23 12.49
N LEU A 185 -4.58 -12.99 12.65
CA LEU A 185 -4.07 -12.14 11.56
C LEU A 185 -2.87 -12.79 10.87
N ASP A 186 -1.94 -13.36 11.63
CA ASP A 186 -0.77 -14.04 11.06
C ASP A 186 -1.16 -15.25 10.21
N ARG A 187 -2.10 -16.09 10.71
CA ARG A 187 -2.65 -17.21 9.93
C ARG A 187 -3.35 -16.74 8.64
N LEU A 188 -4.09 -15.63 8.68
CA LEU A 188 -4.76 -15.06 7.51
C LEU A 188 -3.75 -14.60 6.46
N LEU A 189 -2.71 -13.88 6.85
CA LEU A 189 -1.65 -13.45 5.95
C LEU A 189 -0.87 -14.63 5.38
N PHE A 190 -0.62 -15.67 6.17
CA PHE A 190 0.05 -16.89 5.70
C PHE A 190 -0.78 -17.62 4.64
N SER A 191 -2.09 -17.78 4.87
CA SER A 191 -3.01 -18.42 3.92
C SER A 191 -3.11 -17.61 2.62
N TYR A 192 -3.23 -16.29 2.74
CA TYR A 192 -3.20 -15.35 1.62
C TYR A 192 -1.92 -15.48 0.79
N ALA A 193 -0.75 -15.40 1.43
CA ALA A 193 0.53 -15.53 0.75
C ALA A 193 0.70 -16.89 0.07
N SER A 194 0.20 -17.95 0.70
CA SER A 194 0.23 -19.31 0.14
C SER A 194 -0.62 -19.41 -1.12
N LEU A 195 -1.81 -18.79 -1.14
CA LEU A 195 -2.66 -18.73 -2.32
C LEU A 195 -2.01 -17.88 -3.43
N VAL A 196 -1.49 -16.72 -3.07
CA VAL A 196 -0.76 -15.84 -4.00
C VAL A 196 0.41 -16.58 -4.65
N LYS A 197 1.20 -17.33 -3.88
CA LYS A 197 2.36 -18.09 -4.36
C LYS A 197 2.00 -19.12 -5.44
N LYS A 198 0.82 -19.74 -5.33
CA LYS A 198 0.33 -20.69 -6.34
C LYS A 198 0.06 -20.00 -7.67
N LYS A 199 -0.49 -18.78 -7.66
CA LYS A 199 -0.80 -18.00 -8.87
C LYS A 199 0.43 -17.24 -9.39
N ILE A 200 1.22 -16.68 -8.51
CA ILE A 200 2.39 -15.83 -8.81
C ILE A 200 3.64 -16.48 -8.19
N PRO A 201 4.32 -17.39 -8.89
CA PRO A 201 5.46 -18.14 -8.33
C PRO A 201 6.64 -17.29 -7.84
N LYS A 202 6.78 -16.06 -8.34
CA LYS A 202 7.79 -15.10 -7.87
C LYS A 202 7.49 -14.49 -6.50
N ALA A 203 6.25 -14.59 -6.01
CA ALA A 203 5.87 -14.03 -4.70
C ALA A 203 6.72 -14.65 -3.59
N ASP A 204 7.25 -13.81 -2.72
CA ASP A 204 8.11 -14.22 -1.60
C ASP A 204 7.69 -13.49 -0.34
N SER A 205 7.00 -14.20 0.56
CA SER A 205 6.56 -13.66 1.85
C SER A 205 7.69 -13.49 2.87
N MET A 206 8.86 -14.07 2.59
CA MET A 206 10.06 -14.00 3.43
C MET A 206 11.02 -12.90 2.99
N TYR A 207 10.72 -12.20 1.89
CA TYR A 207 11.56 -11.08 1.45
C TYR A 207 11.50 -9.94 2.49
N PRO A 208 12.66 -9.35 2.87
CA PRO A 208 12.71 -8.26 3.85
C PRO A 208 11.81 -7.08 3.46
N GLY A 209 10.97 -6.62 4.40
CA GLY A 209 10.04 -5.52 4.17
C GLY A 209 8.64 -5.93 3.68
N THR A 210 8.40 -7.21 3.39
CA THR A 210 7.06 -7.69 3.00
C THR A 210 6.03 -7.52 4.10
N GLY A 211 6.43 -7.54 5.38
CA GLY A 211 5.57 -7.28 6.52
C GLY A 211 5.26 -5.79 6.76
N ALA A 212 5.96 -4.89 6.09
CA ALA A 212 5.75 -3.46 6.27
C ALA A 212 4.30 -3.07 6.01
N ALA A 213 3.77 -2.16 6.85
CA ALA A 213 2.40 -1.67 6.78
C ALA A 213 1.33 -2.79 6.75
N GLY A 214 1.53 -3.85 7.55
CA GLY A 214 0.57 -4.95 7.65
C GLY A 214 0.46 -5.79 6.38
N GLY A 215 1.58 -5.97 5.68
CA GLY A 215 1.67 -6.75 4.46
C GLY A 215 1.49 -5.95 3.17
N LEU A 216 1.34 -4.63 3.25
CA LEU A 216 1.27 -3.78 2.06
C LEU A 216 2.57 -3.86 1.24
N GLY A 217 3.75 -4.01 1.90
CA GLY A 217 5.03 -4.27 1.24
C GLY A 217 4.99 -5.53 0.36
N PHE A 218 4.37 -6.61 0.84
CA PHE A 218 4.18 -7.84 0.06
C PHE A 218 3.30 -7.59 -1.17
N ALA A 219 2.20 -6.85 -1.02
CA ALA A 219 1.32 -6.55 -2.14
C ALA A 219 2.04 -5.74 -3.23
N PHE A 220 2.78 -4.70 -2.86
CA PHE A 220 3.55 -3.91 -3.82
C PHE A 220 4.58 -4.76 -4.58
N LEU A 221 5.40 -5.53 -3.87
CA LEU A 221 6.45 -6.36 -4.48
C LEU A 221 5.90 -7.47 -5.38
N THR A 222 4.73 -7.99 -5.07
CA THR A 222 4.16 -9.16 -5.76
C THR A 222 3.34 -8.77 -6.98
N PHE A 223 2.48 -7.75 -6.84
CA PHE A 223 1.46 -7.40 -7.85
C PHE A 223 1.81 -6.19 -8.70
N MET A 224 2.86 -5.45 -8.33
CA MET A 224 3.26 -4.24 -9.04
C MET A 224 4.74 -4.29 -9.43
N ASP A 225 5.17 -3.42 -10.36
CA ASP A 225 6.59 -3.17 -10.63
C ASP A 225 7.14 -2.24 -9.52
N ALA A 226 7.45 -2.83 -8.36
CA ALA A 226 7.82 -2.11 -7.16
C ALA A 226 9.19 -2.53 -6.60
N GLN A 227 9.89 -1.56 -6.01
CA GLN A 227 11.14 -1.75 -5.29
C GLN A 227 11.01 -1.15 -3.89
N LEU A 228 11.43 -1.90 -2.86
CA LEU A 228 11.56 -1.36 -1.50
C LEU A 228 12.92 -0.67 -1.37
N GLU A 229 12.91 0.57 -0.91
CA GLU A 229 14.13 1.35 -0.68
C GLU A 229 14.16 1.78 0.80
N SER A 230 15.22 1.39 1.54
CA SER A 230 15.45 1.86 2.90
C SER A 230 16.03 3.27 2.89
N GLY A 231 15.59 4.07 3.85
CA GLY A 231 16.17 5.40 4.06
C GLY A 231 16.15 6.18 2.77
N ILE A 232 14.98 6.41 2.16
CA ILE A 232 15.00 7.40 1.12
C ILE A 232 15.48 8.72 1.77
N PRO A 233 16.78 9.03 1.70
CA PRO A 233 17.09 10.33 1.26
C PRO A 233 16.52 10.29 -0.15
N VAL A 234 15.32 10.81 -0.38
CA VAL A 234 15.04 11.32 -1.70
C VAL A 234 16.09 12.40 -1.82
N SER A 235 17.30 11.90 -1.98
CA SER A 235 18.40 12.77 -2.32
C SER A 235 17.97 13.31 -3.66
N TYR A 236 17.86 14.61 -3.73
CA TYR A 236 17.86 15.44 -4.92
C TYR A 236 18.76 14.90 -6.05
N THR A 237 19.68 14.00 -5.76
CA THR A 237 20.66 13.40 -6.65
C THR A 237 20.09 12.39 -7.64
N HIS A 238 19.01 11.67 -7.37
CA HIS A 238 18.48 10.72 -8.34
C HIS A 238 17.51 11.33 -9.37
N LEU A 239 16.99 12.53 -9.08
CA LEU A 239 16.17 13.26 -10.05
C LEU A 239 17.01 14.24 -10.91
N ARG A 240 18.22 14.61 -10.45
CA ARG A 240 19.20 15.40 -11.22
C ARG A 240 20.19 14.56 -12.06
N ALA A 241 20.24 13.24 -11.90
CA ALA A 241 21.20 12.39 -12.63
C ALA A 241 20.81 12.12 -14.09
N HIS A 242 19.86 12.88 -14.64
CA HIS A 242 19.47 12.87 -16.05
C HIS A 242 19.44 14.27 -16.69
N GLU A 243 20.18 15.22 -16.12
CA GLU A 243 20.56 16.45 -16.84
C GLU A 243 21.92 16.27 -17.53
#